data_7a43d222c96fc153b87dfddde89614dc
#
_entry.id   7a43d222c96fc153b87dfddde89614dc
#
_cell.length_a   1.000
_cell.length_b   1.000
_cell.length_c   1.000
_cell.angle_alpha   90.00
_cell.angle_beta   90.00
_cell.angle_gamma   90.00
#
_symmetry.space_group_name_H-M   'P 1'
#
loop_
_entity.id
_entity.type
_entity.pdbx_description
1 polymer ?
#
loop_
_entity_poly.entity_id
_entity_poly.type
_entity_poly.pdbx_seq_one_letter_code
_entity_poly.pdbx_strand_id
1 'polypeptide(L)'
;VSRVAWVLNLDADLELGARGPYAPTAAVRVALRMRAEQLADALLGPHDVLVDERTPPGAAAGLPGRAFSPTPSAVALLLRAGAEPEPHPPVDVLRRVSSRAFSAELGDTLPESSFVTTVERAAEIVSVPPREGDAWRAKRSYSMAGRGHRVIAAGPLLGAELGFVRAGVEAHGGLVIEPNVRIELELAMHGLLGPSGALRVGALTIQRVDARGQWLGTERADEATHAEAARALRLEVERVGAALHAAGYFGPFGV
;
A
#
# COMPACT_ATOMS: atom_id res chain seq x y z
N VAL A 1 -18.63 -15.51 -17.38
CA VAL A 1 -17.68 -14.98 -16.39
C VAL A 1 -17.65 -15.98 -15.26
N SER A 2 -16.47 -16.51 -14.90
CA SER A 2 -16.33 -17.45 -13.79
C SER A 2 -16.56 -16.73 -12.48
N ARG A 3 -17.33 -17.34 -11.59
CA ARG A 3 -17.59 -16.89 -10.22
C ARG A 3 -16.31 -16.99 -9.38
N VAL A 4 -15.98 -15.98 -8.58
CA VAL A 4 -14.76 -15.90 -7.77
C VAL A 4 -15.11 -15.64 -6.30
N ALA A 5 -14.34 -16.20 -5.39
CA ALA A 5 -14.39 -15.87 -3.97
C ALA A 5 -13.34 -14.78 -3.65
N TRP A 6 -13.75 -13.67 -3.04
CA TRP A 6 -12.89 -12.52 -2.79
C TRP A 6 -12.74 -12.23 -1.29
N VAL A 7 -11.51 -11.96 -0.86
CA VAL A 7 -11.20 -11.34 0.43
C VAL A 7 -10.70 -9.92 0.19
N LEU A 8 -11.41 -8.91 0.68
CA LEU A 8 -11.02 -7.51 0.61
C LEU A 8 -10.33 -7.09 1.92
N ASN A 9 -9.11 -7.60 2.14
CA ASN A 9 -8.29 -7.32 3.32
C ASN A 9 -7.57 -5.97 3.20
N LEU A 10 -8.30 -4.88 3.40
CA LEU A 10 -7.81 -3.50 3.21
C LEU A 10 -6.74 -3.07 4.23
N ASP A 11 -6.47 -3.89 5.23
CA ASP A 11 -5.43 -3.74 6.25
C ASP A 11 -4.19 -4.62 6.00
N ALA A 12 -4.05 -5.15 4.80
CA ALA A 12 -2.95 -6.03 4.42
C ALA A 12 -1.56 -5.48 4.79
N ASP A 13 -1.34 -4.18 4.58
CA ASP A 13 -0.07 -3.53 4.93
C ASP A 13 0.21 -3.58 6.43
N LEU A 14 -0.81 -3.49 7.27
CA LEU A 14 -0.66 -3.59 8.73
C LEU A 14 -0.31 -5.03 9.14
N GLU A 15 -0.90 -6.04 8.48
CA GLU A 15 -0.57 -7.44 8.68
C GLU A 15 0.87 -7.73 8.22
N LEU A 16 1.25 -7.27 7.02
CA LEU A 16 2.60 -7.46 6.49
C LEU A 16 3.67 -6.77 7.35
N GLY A 17 3.35 -5.62 7.94
CA GLY A 17 4.24 -4.88 8.84
C GLY A 17 4.30 -5.41 10.28
N ALA A 18 3.43 -6.32 10.66
CA ALA A 18 3.40 -6.85 12.02
C ALA A 18 4.60 -7.77 12.29
N ARG A 19 5.27 -7.59 13.45
CA ARG A 19 6.37 -8.45 13.92
C ARG A 19 5.92 -9.75 14.61
N GLY A 20 4.62 -9.91 14.82
CA GLY A 20 4.00 -11.06 15.46
C GLY A 20 2.61 -11.32 14.87
N PRO A 21 1.78 -12.15 15.53
CA PRO A 21 0.43 -12.39 15.06
C PRO A 21 -0.35 -11.07 14.91
N TYR A 22 -0.86 -10.82 13.71
CA TYR A 22 -1.68 -9.66 13.46
C TYR A 22 -3.10 -9.88 13.99
N ALA A 23 -3.55 -8.99 14.85
CA ALA A 23 -4.89 -9.03 15.44
C ALA A 23 -5.46 -7.62 15.56
N PRO A 24 -6.23 -7.14 14.56
CA PRO A 24 -6.87 -5.83 14.63
C PRO A 24 -7.91 -5.80 15.76
N THR A 25 -8.09 -4.62 16.38
CA THR A 25 -9.12 -4.44 17.40
C THR A 25 -10.53 -4.65 16.82
N ALA A 26 -11.52 -4.93 17.67
CA ALA A 26 -12.90 -5.12 17.24
C ALA A 26 -13.44 -3.91 16.44
N ALA A 27 -13.12 -2.69 16.87
CA ALA A 27 -13.52 -1.47 16.16
C ALA A 27 -12.89 -1.37 14.76
N VAL A 28 -11.61 -1.72 14.63
CA VAL A 28 -10.90 -1.73 13.33
C VAL A 28 -11.51 -2.79 12.42
N ARG A 29 -11.78 -4.01 12.91
CA ARG A 29 -12.45 -5.06 12.12
C ARG A 29 -13.81 -4.63 11.59
N VAL A 30 -14.63 -3.98 12.43
CA VAL A 30 -15.93 -3.46 11.99
C VAL A 30 -15.77 -2.42 10.89
N ALA A 31 -14.87 -1.46 11.05
CA ALA A 31 -14.63 -0.40 10.05
C ALA A 31 -14.12 -0.98 8.71
N LEU A 32 -13.19 -1.93 8.77
CA LEU A 32 -12.66 -2.60 7.57
C LEU A 32 -13.74 -3.37 6.82
N ARG A 33 -14.58 -4.12 7.55
CA ARG A 33 -15.69 -4.86 6.96
C ARG A 33 -16.69 -3.94 6.28
N MET A 34 -17.13 -2.87 6.94
CA MET A 34 -18.04 -1.89 6.35
C MET A 34 -17.44 -1.29 5.06
N ARG A 35 -16.14 -1.04 5.06
CA ARG A 35 -15.46 -0.52 3.87
C ARG A 35 -15.37 -1.59 2.77
N ALA A 36 -15.09 -2.82 3.10
CA ALA A 36 -15.07 -3.93 2.15
C ALA A 36 -16.46 -4.15 1.52
N GLU A 37 -17.53 -4.14 2.32
CA GLU A 37 -18.92 -4.23 1.85
C GLU A 37 -19.24 -3.08 0.88
N GLN A 38 -18.86 -1.84 1.16
CA GLN A 38 -19.05 -0.69 0.27
C GLN A 38 -18.28 -0.81 -1.05
N LEU A 39 -17.08 -1.38 -1.02
CA LEU A 39 -16.26 -1.56 -2.22
C LEU A 39 -16.66 -2.78 -3.02
N ALA A 40 -17.28 -3.77 -2.41
CA ALA A 40 -17.69 -4.99 -3.08
C ALA A 40 -18.61 -4.71 -4.27
N ASP A 41 -19.59 -3.80 -4.12
CA ASP A 41 -20.53 -3.44 -5.18
C ASP A 41 -19.83 -2.85 -6.42
N ALA A 42 -18.67 -2.20 -6.23
CA ALA A 42 -17.90 -1.58 -7.31
C ALA A 42 -16.83 -2.51 -7.91
N LEU A 43 -16.33 -3.47 -7.14
CA LEU A 43 -15.16 -4.29 -7.50
C LEU A 43 -15.53 -5.72 -7.90
N LEU A 44 -16.60 -6.28 -7.33
CA LEU A 44 -16.98 -7.68 -7.51
C LEU A 44 -18.01 -7.81 -8.64
N GLY A 45 -17.94 -8.92 -9.35
CA GLY A 45 -18.98 -9.31 -10.30
C GLY A 45 -20.27 -9.73 -9.58
N PRO A 46 -21.43 -9.75 -10.29
CA PRO A 46 -22.74 -10.00 -9.67
C PRO A 46 -22.90 -11.41 -9.07
N HIS A 47 -21.98 -12.31 -9.39
CA HIS A 47 -22.00 -13.70 -8.90
C HIS A 47 -20.81 -14.03 -8.00
N ASP A 48 -19.89 -13.08 -7.79
CA ASP A 48 -18.76 -13.26 -6.91
C ASP A 48 -19.18 -13.34 -5.45
N VAL A 49 -18.36 -13.92 -4.61
CA VAL A 49 -18.61 -14.13 -3.18
C VAL A 49 -17.61 -13.31 -2.38
N LEU A 50 -18.10 -12.35 -1.60
CA LEU A 50 -17.27 -11.70 -0.59
C LEU A 50 -17.09 -12.66 0.60
N VAL A 51 -15.84 -12.99 0.91
CA VAL A 51 -15.44 -13.85 2.02
C VAL A 51 -14.86 -13.01 3.15
N ASP A 52 -15.38 -13.20 4.35
CA ASP A 52 -14.93 -12.55 5.57
C ASP A 52 -14.90 -13.55 6.77
N GLU A 53 -14.65 -13.05 7.98
CA GLU A 53 -14.61 -13.85 9.20
C GLU A 53 -15.94 -14.52 9.52
N ARG A 54 -17.07 -14.01 9.03
CA ARG A 54 -18.44 -14.54 9.26
C ARG A 54 -18.85 -15.56 8.21
N THR A 55 -18.12 -15.65 7.11
CA THR A 55 -18.44 -16.58 6.04
C THR A 55 -18.35 -18.03 6.55
N PRO A 56 -19.42 -18.82 6.44
CA PRO A 56 -19.39 -20.22 6.89
C PRO A 56 -18.31 -21.05 6.18
N PRO A 57 -17.73 -22.04 6.86
CA PRO A 57 -16.83 -22.99 6.21
C PRO A 57 -17.51 -23.66 5.00
N GLY A 58 -16.80 -23.75 3.89
CA GLY A 58 -17.31 -24.37 2.66
C GLY A 58 -18.26 -23.51 1.82
N ALA A 59 -18.60 -22.29 2.22
CA ALA A 59 -19.56 -21.45 1.49
C ALA A 59 -19.08 -21.03 0.09
N ALA A 60 -17.79 -21.14 -0.21
CA ALA A 60 -17.17 -20.85 -1.49
C ALA A 60 -16.48 -22.09 -2.10
N ALA A 61 -16.96 -23.31 -1.76
CA ALA A 61 -16.33 -24.56 -2.17
C ALA A 61 -16.15 -24.65 -3.70
N GLY A 62 -14.92 -24.95 -4.13
CA GLY A 62 -14.54 -25.11 -5.54
C GLY A 62 -14.47 -23.82 -6.35
N LEU A 63 -14.63 -22.65 -5.73
CA LEU A 63 -14.42 -21.38 -6.41
C LEU A 63 -12.93 -20.99 -6.41
N PRO A 64 -12.41 -20.38 -7.49
CA PRO A 64 -11.11 -19.72 -7.42
C PRO A 64 -11.17 -18.58 -6.37
N GLY A 65 -10.11 -18.47 -5.56
CA GLY A 65 -10.03 -17.53 -4.45
C GLY A 65 -9.04 -16.41 -4.73
N ARG A 66 -9.48 -15.17 -4.56
CA ARG A 66 -8.65 -13.97 -4.69
C ARG A 66 -8.67 -13.14 -3.42
N ALA A 67 -7.57 -12.45 -3.14
CA ALA A 67 -7.49 -11.47 -2.08
C ALA A 67 -7.04 -10.12 -2.64
N PHE A 68 -7.43 -9.01 -1.99
CA PHE A 68 -6.88 -7.69 -2.29
C PHE A 68 -5.34 -7.72 -2.16
N SER A 69 -4.85 -8.34 -1.09
CA SER A 69 -3.46 -8.77 -0.96
C SER A 69 -3.45 -10.18 -0.35
N PRO A 70 -2.72 -11.15 -0.92
CA PRO A 70 -2.76 -12.54 -0.48
C PRO A 70 -1.90 -12.77 0.79
N THR A 71 -2.24 -12.06 1.86
CA THR A 71 -1.62 -12.23 3.18
C THR A 71 -2.03 -13.55 3.83
N PRO A 72 -1.28 -14.04 4.83
CA PRO A 72 -1.60 -15.31 5.50
C PRO A 72 -3.04 -15.38 6.02
N SER A 73 -3.57 -14.29 6.61
CA SER A 73 -4.95 -14.27 7.12
C SER A 73 -5.98 -14.31 5.99
N ALA A 74 -5.74 -13.61 4.88
CA ALA A 74 -6.64 -13.62 3.72
C ALA A 74 -6.68 -15.01 3.05
N VAL A 75 -5.52 -15.65 2.88
CA VAL A 75 -5.43 -17.02 2.34
C VAL A 75 -6.12 -18.01 3.26
N ALA A 76 -5.95 -17.89 4.59
CA ALA A 76 -6.64 -18.75 5.55
C ALA A 76 -8.17 -18.59 5.50
N LEU A 77 -8.69 -17.37 5.28
CA LEU A 77 -10.12 -17.12 5.09
C LEU A 77 -10.66 -17.80 3.84
N LEU A 78 -9.95 -17.70 2.70
CA LEU A 78 -10.33 -18.37 1.45
C LEU A 78 -10.38 -19.89 1.64
N LEU A 79 -9.32 -20.48 2.21
CA LEU A 79 -9.26 -21.92 2.47
C LEU A 79 -10.38 -22.39 3.40
N ARG A 80 -10.66 -21.64 4.49
CA ARG A 80 -11.77 -21.95 5.39
C ARG A 80 -13.12 -21.93 4.66
N ALA A 81 -13.32 -20.96 3.76
CA ALA A 81 -14.52 -20.90 2.93
C ALA A 81 -14.59 -21.98 1.85
N GLY A 82 -13.55 -22.81 1.68
CA GLY A 82 -13.47 -23.89 0.68
C GLY A 82 -13.07 -23.39 -0.72
N ALA A 83 -12.65 -22.14 -0.84
CA ALA A 83 -12.14 -21.62 -2.10
C ALA A 83 -10.69 -22.12 -2.35
N GLU A 84 -10.29 -22.14 -3.62
CA GLU A 84 -8.94 -22.48 -4.07
C GLU A 84 -8.16 -21.20 -4.32
N PRO A 85 -7.23 -20.77 -3.43
CA PRO A 85 -6.48 -19.55 -3.63
C PRO A 85 -5.68 -19.59 -4.93
N GLU A 86 -5.80 -18.53 -5.74
CA GLU A 86 -4.97 -18.39 -6.95
C GLU A 86 -3.48 -18.33 -6.57
N PRO A 87 -2.56 -18.72 -7.49
CA PRO A 87 -1.13 -18.55 -7.27
C PRO A 87 -0.78 -17.12 -6.86
N HIS A 88 0.01 -16.98 -5.84
CA HIS A 88 0.43 -15.68 -5.30
C HIS A 88 1.89 -15.69 -4.84
N PRO A 89 2.55 -14.52 -4.72
CA PRO A 89 3.90 -14.43 -4.18
C PRO A 89 3.98 -14.94 -2.74
N PRO A 90 5.14 -15.48 -2.31
CA PRO A 90 5.41 -15.80 -0.91
C PRO A 90 5.26 -14.57 0.01
N VAL A 91 4.89 -14.80 1.27
CA VAL A 91 4.63 -13.70 2.24
C VAL A 91 5.84 -12.81 2.52
N ASP A 92 7.04 -13.36 2.48
CA ASP A 92 8.29 -12.61 2.64
C ASP A 92 8.54 -11.67 1.45
N VAL A 93 8.23 -12.10 0.24
CA VAL A 93 8.23 -11.25 -0.95
C VAL A 93 7.20 -10.14 -0.82
N LEU A 94 5.95 -10.48 -0.47
CA LEU A 94 4.90 -9.46 -0.24
C LEU A 94 5.34 -8.44 0.81
N ARG A 95 5.87 -8.90 1.94
CA ARG A 95 6.38 -8.03 3.01
C ARG A 95 7.48 -7.11 2.52
N ARG A 96 8.44 -7.63 1.77
CA ARG A 96 9.55 -6.84 1.23
C ARG A 96 9.04 -5.74 0.30
N VAL A 97 8.28 -6.11 -0.74
CA VAL A 97 7.88 -5.18 -1.80
C VAL A 97 6.82 -4.16 -1.36
N SER A 98 6.02 -4.47 -0.33
CA SER A 98 5.05 -3.53 0.25
C SER A 98 5.68 -2.55 1.24
N SER A 99 6.97 -2.71 1.56
CA SER A 99 7.66 -1.80 2.48
C SER A 99 8.15 -0.52 1.79
N ARG A 100 8.13 0.61 2.50
CA ARG A 100 8.74 1.86 2.01
C ARG A 100 10.27 1.77 1.91
N ALA A 101 10.90 0.81 2.58
CA ALA A 101 12.31 0.50 2.39
C ALA A 101 12.57 0.08 0.93
N PHE A 102 11.74 -0.84 0.40
CA PHE A 102 11.85 -1.27 -0.99
C PHE A 102 11.61 -0.11 -1.97
N SER A 103 10.59 0.72 -1.74
CA SER A 103 10.36 1.91 -2.57
C SER A 103 11.55 2.88 -2.53
N ALA A 104 12.19 3.06 -1.38
CA ALA A 104 13.38 3.90 -1.25
C ALA A 104 14.62 3.31 -1.96
N GLU A 105 14.75 1.96 -1.98
CA GLU A 105 15.80 1.27 -2.75
C GLU A 105 15.64 1.48 -4.27
N LEU A 106 14.42 1.65 -4.76
CA LEU A 106 14.15 1.90 -6.17
C LEU A 106 14.60 3.29 -6.64
N GLY A 107 14.73 4.25 -5.72
CA GLY A 107 15.09 5.64 -6.06
C GLY A 107 13.90 6.44 -6.62
N ASP A 108 14.21 7.55 -7.29
CA ASP A 108 13.22 8.48 -7.88
C ASP A 108 12.18 8.99 -6.88
N THR A 109 12.67 9.32 -5.67
CA THR A 109 11.88 9.95 -4.61
C THR A 109 12.11 11.47 -4.62
N LEU A 110 11.32 12.20 -3.82
CA LEU A 110 11.55 13.63 -3.63
C LEU A 110 13.01 13.88 -3.18
N PRO A 111 13.67 14.95 -3.67
CA PRO A 111 14.97 15.37 -3.15
C PRO A 111 14.96 15.41 -1.63
N GLU A 112 16.08 15.08 -1.00
CA GLU A 112 16.24 14.99 0.47
C GLU A 112 15.40 13.90 1.16
N SER A 113 14.62 13.08 0.43
CA SER A 113 13.96 11.90 1.00
C SER A 113 14.97 10.87 1.48
N SER A 114 14.73 10.27 2.63
CA SER A 114 15.59 9.25 3.20
C SER A 114 14.78 8.18 3.93
N PHE A 115 15.12 6.91 3.73
CA PHE A 115 14.66 5.84 4.61
C PHE A 115 15.61 5.74 5.80
N VAL A 116 15.09 5.89 7.00
CA VAL A 116 15.87 5.89 8.25
C VAL A 116 15.49 4.73 9.15
N THR A 117 16.49 4.09 9.74
CA THR A 117 16.34 2.93 10.62
C THR A 117 16.71 3.20 12.08
N THR A 118 17.12 4.44 12.38
CA THR A 118 17.44 4.87 13.75
C THR A 118 16.77 6.22 14.07
N VAL A 119 16.49 6.42 15.35
CA VAL A 119 15.90 7.67 15.86
C VAL A 119 16.90 8.82 15.73
N GLU A 120 18.18 8.55 15.93
CA GLU A 120 19.26 9.53 15.85
C GLU A 120 19.35 10.11 14.44
N ARG A 121 19.32 9.22 13.41
CA ARG A 121 19.34 9.66 12.02
C ARG A 121 18.10 10.47 11.64
N ALA A 122 16.94 10.07 12.14
CA ALA A 122 15.72 10.85 11.98
C ALA A 122 15.86 12.26 12.61
N ALA A 123 16.38 12.34 13.84
CA ALA A 123 16.59 13.59 14.55
C ALA A 123 17.58 14.52 13.83
N GLU A 124 18.66 13.97 13.27
CA GLU A 124 19.61 14.74 12.46
C GLU A 124 18.93 15.41 11.26
N ILE A 125 18.13 14.63 10.50
CA ILE A 125 17.45 15.14 9.30
C ILE A 125 16.46 16.24 9.68
N VAL A 126 15.60 16.01 10.67
CA VAL A 126 14.54 16.98 11.00
C VAL A 126 15.06 18.17 11.80
N SER A 127 16.32 18.14 12.28
CA SER A 127 16.91 19.26 13.04
C SER A 127 17.04 20.57 12.23
N VAL A 128 17.10 20.44 10.91
CA VAL A 128 17.19 21.59 9.98
C VAL A 128 15.96 21.58 9.05
N PRO A 129 15.51 22.76 8.55
CA PRO A 129 14.41 22.81 7.59
C PRO A 129 14.83 22.16 6.25
N PRO A 130 13.90 21.53 5.52
CA PRO A 130 14.16 21.05 4.17
C PRO A 130 14.38 22.24 3.22
N ARG A 131 15.00 22.00 2.06
CA ARG A 131 15.20 23.02 1.03
C ARG A 131 13.87 23.45 0.40
N GLU A 132 12.95 22.51 0.25
CA GLU A 132 11.60 22.74 -0.24
C GLU A 132 10.57 22.42 0.84
N GLY A 133 9.58 23.30 1.00
CA GLY A 133 8.61 23.22 2.09
C GLY A 133 9.10 23.83 3.38
N ASP A 134 8.28 23.73 4.43
CA ASP A 134 8.51 24.34 5.74
C ASP A 134 8.62 23.30 6.88
N ALA A 135 8.42 22.04 6.55
CA ALA A 135 8.40 20.92 7.49
C ALA A 135 8.79 19.62 6.82
N TRP A 136 8.98 18.60 7.61
CA TRP A 136 9.22 17.24 7.18
C TRP A 136 7.96 16.39 7.27
N ARG A 137 7.84 15.39 6.43
CA ARG A 137 6.81 14.34 6.50
C ARG A 137 7.46 13.00 6.81
N ALA A 138 7.15 12.45 7.97
CA ALA A 138 7.58 11.10 8.33
C ALA A 138 6.49 10.09 7.98
N LYS A 139 6.84 9.01 7.26
CA LYS A 139 5.93 7.94 6.82
C LYS A 139 6.43 6.60 7.30
N ARG A 140 5.64 5.87 8.09
CA ARG A 140 5.97 4.50 8.54
C ARG A 140 6.10 3.57 7.35
N SER A 141 6.93 2.53 7.49
CA SER A 141 7.25 1.57 6.42
C SER A 141 6.00 0.89 5.86
N TYR A 142 5.07 0.54 6.73
CA TYR A 142 3.78 -0.05 6.35
C TYR A 142 2.64 0.84 6.83
N SER A 143 1.79 1.24 5.92
CA SER A 143 0.63 2.07 6.24
C SER A 143 -0.36 2.07 5.08
N MET A 144 -1.64 2.30 5.37
CA MET A 144 -2.72 2.25 4.41
C MET A 144 -3.43 3.61 4.28
N ALA A 145 -3.89 3.93 3.08
CA ALA A 145 -4.83 5.01 2.77
C ALA A 145 -4.50 6.36 3.43
N GLY A 146 -3.25 6.83 3.34
CA GLY A 146 -2.80 8.10 3.93
C GLY A 146 -2.68 8.11 5.45
N ARG A 147 -2.84 6.96 6.12
CA ARG A 147 -2.60 6.81 7.56
C ARG A 147 -1.15 6.42 7.83
N GLY A 148 -0.67 6.66 9.06
CA GLY A 148 0.71 6.29 9.42
C GLY A 148 1.77 7.27 8.91
N HIS A 149 1.38 8.51 8.60
CA HIS A 149 2.32 9.61 8.40
C HIS A 149 2.08 10.74 9.42
N ARG A 150 3.10 11.58 9.59
CA ARG A 150 3.06 12.76 10.45
C ARG A 150 3.91 13.87 9.85
N VAL A 151 3.39 15.09 9.87
CA VAL A 151 4.17 16.29 9.58
C VAL A 151 4.92 16.68 10.85
N ILE A 152 6.21 16.98 10.72
CA ILE A 152 7.15 17.30 11.79
C ILE A 152 7.79 18.64 11.43
N ALA A 153 7.63 19.64 12.27
CA ALA A 153 8.33 20.92 12.11
C ALA A 153 9.84 20.69 12.22
N ALA A 154 10.62 21.49 11.49
CA ALA A 154 12.08 21.47 11.65
C ALA A 154 12.48 21.86 13.07
N GLY A 155 13.42 21.11 13.66
CA GLY A 155 13.88 21.31 15.02
C GLY A 155 14.09 20.02 15.80
N PRO A 156 14.23 20.09 17.13
CA PRO A 156 14.46 18.90 17.96
C PRO A 156 13.22 18.00 17.99
N LEU A 157 13.44 16.70 17.80
CA LEU A 157 12.39 15.68 17.96
C LEU A 157 12.01 15.51 19.42
N LEU A 158 10.79 15.89 19.79
CA LEU A 158 10.30 15.83 21.17
C LEU A 158 8.89 15.23 21.25
N GLY A 159 8.49 14.82 22.44
CA GLY A 159 7.11 14.45 22.77
C GLY A 159 6.49 13.43 21.80
N ALA A 160 5.35 13.78 21.22
CA ALA A 160 4.58 12.91 20.34
C ALA A 160 5.26 12.61 19.00
N GLU A 161 6.10 13.51 18.50
CA GLU A 161 6.87 13.32 17.25
C GLU A 161 8.00 12.31 17.45
N LEU A 162 8.74 12.43 18.54
CA LEU A 162 9.73 11.44 18.95
C LEU A 162 9.09 10.07 19.15
N GLY A 163 7.93 10.01 19.82
CA GLY A 163 7.17 8.77 20.02
C GLY A 163 6.73 8.14 18.68
N PHE A 164 6.31 8.95 17.70
CA PHE A 164 5.94 8.48 16.37
C PHE A 164 7.13 7.88 15.60
N VAL A 165 8.27 8.58 15.61
CA VAL A 165 9.51 8.15 14.96
C VAL A 165 10.03 6.87 15.60
N ARG A 166 10.13 6.82 16.93
CA ARG A 166 10.56 5.64 17.68
C ARG A 166 9.71 4.41 17.35
N ALA A 167 8.37 4.56 17.40
CA ALA A 167 7.46 3.47 17.04
C ALA A 167 7.65 3.02 15.58
N GLY A 168 7.92 3.94 14.63
CA GLY A 168 8.25 3.60 13.24
C GLY A 168 9.51 2.77 13.11
N VAL A 169 10.57 3.14 13.82
CA VAL A 169 11.85 2.41 13.84
C VAL A 169 11.68 1.04 14.51
N GLU A 170 11.11 1.00 15.70
CA GLU A 170 11.01 -0.21 16.52
C GLU A 170 10.02 -1.23 15.99
N ALA A 171 8.82 -0.78 15.57
CA ALA A 171 7.75 -1.68 15.14
C ALA A 171 7.82 -2.05 13.66
N HIS A 172 8.30 -1.14 12.79
CA HIS A 172 8.27 -1.30 11.34
C HIS A 172 9.64 -1.35 10.66
N GLY A 173 10.72 -1.36 11.45
CA GLY A 173 12.09 -1.43 10.93
C GLY A 173 12.62 -0.15 10.31
N GLY A 174 11.84 0.94 10.34
CA GLY A 174 12.21 2.24 9.80
C GLY A 174 11.02 3.03 9.27
N LEU A 175 11.33 4.21 8.77
CA LEU A 175 10.36 5.13 8.17
C LEU A 175 11.05 5.99 7.11
N VAL A 176 10.27 6.50 6.17
CA VAL A 176 10.72 7.54 5.24
C VAL A 176 10.54 8.91 5.90
N ILE A 177 11.54 9.76 5.78
CA ILE A 177 11.47 11.20 6.05
C ILE A 177 11.68 11.91 4.73
N GLU A 178 10.75 12.77 4.35
CA GLU A 178 10.77 13.53 3.11
C GLU A 178 10.31 14.98 3.37
N PRO A 179 10.67 15.94 2.51
CA PRO A 179 10.11 17.30 2.58
C PRO A 179 8.58 17.27 2.54
N ASN A 180 7.92 18.08 3.37
CA ASN A 180 6.47 18.24 3.32
C ASN A 180 6.10 19.28 2.26
N VAL A 181 6.13 18.88 0.99
CA VAL A 181 5.81 19.75 -0.14
C VAL A 181 4.30 19.89 -0.34
N ARG A 182 3.89 21.01 -0.95
CA ARG A 182 2.52 21.20 -1.41
C ARG A 182 2.27 20.34 -2.64
N ILE A 183 1.31 19.45 -2.56
CA ILE A 183 0.88 18.60 -3.66
C ILE A 183 -0.27 19.33 -4.39
N GLU A 184 -0.11 19.57 -5.68
CA GLU A 184 -1.15 20.20 -6.52
C GLU A 184 -2.00 19.13 -7.22
N LEU A 185 -1.40 18.02 -7.62
CA LEU A 185 -2.06 16.92 -8.31
C LEU A 185 -1.36 15.60 -7.97
N GLU A 186 -2.14 14.59 -7.62
CA GLU A 186 -1.65 13.22 -7.45
C GLU A 186 -2.10 12.36 -8.64
N LEU A 187 -1.14 11.91 -9.44
CA LEU A 187 -1.35 10.99 -10.54
C LEU A 187 -0.82 9.62 -10.18
N ALA A 188 -1.47 8.58 -10.69
CA ALA A 188 -1.02 7.21 -10.52
C ALA A 188 -1.25 6.39 -11.80
N MET A 189 -0.44 5.39 -11.99
CA MET A 189 -0.63 4.37 -13.02
C MET A 189 -0.44 2.99 -12.42
N HIS A 190 -1.34 2.06 -12.76
CA HIS A 190 -1.32 0.72 -12.22
C HIS A 190 -0.81 -0.28 -13.26
N GLY A 191 -0.10 -1.30 -12.78
CA GLY A 191 0.36 -2.42 -13.57
C GLY A 191 -0.19 -3.75 -13.05
N LEU A 192 -0.27 -4.74 -13.93
CA LEU A 192 -0.49 -6.13 -13.55
C LEU A 192 0.68 -6.97 -14.08
N LEU A 193 1.47 -7.50 -13.17
CA LEU A 193 2.65 -8.30 -13.45
C LEU A 193 2.28 -9.79 -13.37
N GLY A 194 2.48 -10.52 -14.47
CA GLY A 194 2.30 -11.96 -14.50
C GLY A 194 3.47 -12.73 -13.89
N PRO A 195 3.29 -14.00 -13.51
CA PRO A 195 4.38 -14.85 -12.99
C PRO A 195 5.59 -14.99 -13.91
N SER A 196 5.38 -14.85 -15.22
CA SER A 196 6.44 -14.90 -16.25
C SER A 196 7.16 -13.56 -16.45
N GLY A 197 6.80 -12.51 -15.70
CA GLY A 197 7.29 -11.14 -15.92
C GLY A 197 6.50 -10.36 -16.99
N ALA A 198 5.48 -10.94 -17.60
CA ALA A 198 4.61 -10.23 -18.54
C ALA A 198 3.87 -9.09 -17.82
N LEU A 199 4.06 -7.87 -18.30
CA LEU A 199 3.47 -6.66 -17.70
C LEU A 199 2.32 -6.13 -18.56
N ARG A 200 1.18 -5.87 -17.94
CA ARG A 200 0.08 -5.07 -18.50
C ARG A 200 -0.01 -3.75 -17.76
N VAL A 201 0.03 -2.65 -18.49
CA VAL A 201 -0.05 -1.30 -17.94
C VAL A 201 -1.49 -0.79 -18.06
N GLY A 202 -2.01 -0.22 -16.99
CA GLY A 202 -3.34 0.38 -16.92
C GLY A 202 -3.38 1.83 -17.44
N ALA A 203 -4.53 2.46 -17.31
CA ALA A 203 -4.71 3.86 -17.66
C ALA A 203 -4.16 4.79 -16.56
N LEU A 204 -3.85 6.02 -16.93
CA LEU A 204 -3.54 7.10 -15.99
C LEU A 204 -4.76 7.40 -15.11
N THR A 205 -4.52 7.62 -13.83
CA THR A 205 -5.56 7.95 -12.85
C THR A 205 -5.18 9.16 -12.02
N ILE A 206 -6.18 9.89 -11.53
CA ILE A 206 -6.03 10.95 -10.55
C ILE A 206 -6.45 10.40 -9.19
N GLN A 207 -5.58 10.56 -8.19
CA GLN A 207 -5.90 10.22 -6.80
C GLN A 207 -6.54 11.42 -6.12
N ARG A 208 -7.76 11.26 -5.62
CA ARG A 208 -8.45 12.27 -4.82
C ARG A 208 -8.15 12.04 -3.36
N VAL A 209 -7.58 13.04 -2.72
CA VAL A 209 -7.23 13.03 -1.30
C VAL A 209 -7.87 14.19 -0.55
N ASP A 210 -8.12 14.03 0.75
CA ASP A 210 -8.56 15.12 1.60
C ASP A 210 -7.38 16.03 2.02
N ALA A 211 -7.69 17.09 2.77
CA ALA A 211 -6.68 18.03 3.27
C ALA A 211 -5.61 17.39 4.19
N ARG A 212 -5.84 16.17 4.64
CA ARG A 212 -4.90 15.39 5.46
C ARG A 212 -4.11 14.37 4.64
N GLY A 213 -4.33 14.31 3.31
CA GLY A 213 -3.72 13.32 2.42
C GLY A 213 -4.34 11.93 2.56
N GLN A 214 -5.58 11.81 3.07
CA GLN A 214 -6.29 10.53 3.09
C GLN A 214 -6.99 10.30 1.75
N TRP A 215 -6.82 9.13 1.19
CA TRP A 215 -7.45 8.75 -0.07
C TRP A 215 -8.99 8.75 0.04
N LEU A 216 -9.64 9.47 -0.88
CA LEU A 216 -11.09 9.57 -1.02
C LEU A 216 -11.60 8.75 -2.19
N GLY A 217 -10.83 8.66 -3.26
CA GLY A 217 -11.22 7.95 -4.47
C GLY A 217 -10.17 8.06 -5.57
N THR A 218 -10.40 7.33 -6.65
CA THR A 218 -9.58 7.33 -7.85
C THR A 218 -10.48 7.53 -9.05
N GLU A 219 -10.12 8.43 -9.94
CA GLU A 219 -10.82 8.66 -11.20
C GLU A 219 -9.87 8.50 -12.39
N ARG A 220 -10.41 8.17 -13.55
CA ARG A 220 -9.61 8.08 -14.78
C ARG A 220 -9.19 9.46 -15.22
N ALA A 221 -7.90 9.66 -15.49
CA ALA A 221 -7.39 10.91 -16.05
C ALA A 221 -7.52 10.94 -17.57
N ASP A 222 -7.62 12.14 -18.14
CA ASP A 222 -7.46 12.34 -19.57
C ASP A 222 -5.95 12.34 -19.90
N GLU A 223 -5.50 11.30 -20.57
CA GLU A 223 -4.08 11.15 -20.95
C GLU A 223 -3.61 12.23 -21.93
N ALA A 224 -4.50 12.82 -22.72
CA ALA A 224 -4.12 13.90 -23.64
C ALA A 224 -3.77 15.18 -22.88
N THR A 225 -4.56 15.51 -21.85
CA THR A 225 -4.29 16.66 -20.97
C THR A 225 -3.02 16.48 -20.13
N HIS A 226 -2.67 15.24 -19.80
CA HIS A 226 -1.52 14.90 -18.94
C HIS A 226 -0.46 14.05 -19.66
N ALA A 227 -0.22 14.31 -20.96
CA ALA A 227 0.58 13.43 -21.82
C ALA A 227 2.02 13.21 -21.35
N GLU A 228 2.67 14.26 -20.81
CA GLU A 228 4.03 14.14 -20.28
C GLU A 228 4.07 13.26 -19.02
N ALA A 229 3.17 13.49 -18.08
CA ALA A 229 3.04 12.68 -16.87
C ALA A 229 2.67 11.23 -17.18
N ALA A 230 1.76 11.00 -18.14
CA ALA A 230 1.38 9.66 -18.59
C ALA A 230 2.59 8.90 -19.14
N ARG A 231 3.42 9.57 -19.94
CA ARG A 231 4.66 8.98 -20.49
C ARG A 231 5.67 8.66 -19.39
N ALA A 232 5.90 9.61 -18.47
CA ALA A 232 6.83 9.41 -17.35
C ALA A 232 6.39 8.26 -16.45
N LEU A 233 5.10 8.23 -16.06
CA LEU A 233 4.56 7.16 -15.23
C LEU A 233 4.57 5.79 -15.93
N ARG A 234 4.40 5.73 -17.25
CA ARG A 234 4.50 4.48 -18.00
C ARG A 234 5.92 3.89 -17.92
N LEU A 235 6.95 4.70 -18.10
CA LEU A 235 8.34 4.29 -17.92
C LEU A 235 8.61 3.83 -16.48
N GLU A 236 8.03 4.53 -15.52
CA GLU A 236 8.16 4.17 -14.10
C GLU A 236 7.47 2.85 -13.78
N VAL A 237 6.26 2.59 -14.30
CA VAL A 237 5.58 1.29 -14.16
C VAL A 237 6.42 0.16 -14.73
N GLU A 238 7.07 0.36 -15.89
CA GLU A 238 7.96 -0.63 -16.51
C GLU A 238 9.19 -0.90 -15.63
N ARG A 239 9.84 0.15 -15.13
CA ARG A 239 11.00 0.07 -14.24
C ARG A 239 10.68 -0.64 -12.93
N VAL A 240 9.60 -0.21 -12.26
CA VAL A 240 9.14 -0.80 -11.00
C VAL A 240 8.68 -2.24 -11.21
N GLY A 241 7.96 -2.53 -12.31
CA GLY A 241 7.54 -3.88 -12.67
C GLY A 241 8.72 -4.84 -12.83
N ALA A 242 9.80 -4.41 -13.48
CA ALA A 242 11.03 -5.20 -13.62
C ALA A 242 11.69 -5.48 -12.24
N ALA A 243 11.75 -4.47 -11.36
CA ALA A 243 12.30 -4.63 -10.01
C ALA A 243 11.44 -5.56 -9.14
N LEU A 244 10.12 -5.43 -9.22
CA LEU A 244 9.17 -6.33 -8.54
C LEU A 244 9.34 -7.77 -9.01
N HIS A 245 9.43 -8.01 -10.32
CA HIS A 245 9.66 -9.34 -10.87
C HIS A 245 10.98 -9.94 -10.40
N ALA A 246 12.06 -9.16 -10.42
CA ALA A 246 13.37 -9.57 -9.89
C ALA A 246 13.32 -9.91 -8.39
N ALA A 247 12.44 -9.27 -7.62
CA ALA A 247 12.17 -9.59 -6.22
C ALA A 247 11.27 -10.84 -6.02
N GLY A 248 10.78 -11.46 -7.10
CA GLY A 248 9.87 -12.61 -7.06
C GLY A 248 8.38 -12.25 -6.91
N TYR A 249 8.04 -10.97 -7.06
CA TYR A 249 6.65 -10.52 -7.00
C TYR A 249 5.94 -10.70 -8.36
N PHE A 250 4.68 -11.06 -8.29
CA PHE A 250 3.70 -10.97 -9.37
C PHE A 250 2.33 -10.62 -8.80
N GLY A 251 1.53 -9.91 -9.56
CA GLY A 251 0.24 -9.38 -9.13
C GLY A 251 0.04 -7.92 -9.52
N PRO A 252 -1.02 -7.27 -9.03
CA PRO A 252 -1.27 -5.85 -9.26
C PRO A 252 -0.33 -4.97 -8.43
N PHE A 253 0.11 -3.85 -9.00
CA PHE A 253 0.89 -2.82 -8.31
C PHE A 253 0.56 -1.44 -8.87
N GLY A 254 1.02 -0.37 -8.23
CA GLY A 254 0.85 1.01 -8.67
C GLY A 254 2.08 1.86 -8.40
N VAL A 255 2.23 2.87 -9.22
CA VAL A 255 3.22 3.95 -9.08
C VAL A 255 2.53 5.28 -9.14
#